data_9c7839b8f286a46dbd370002d7ff3028
#
_entry.id   9c7839b8f286a46dbd370002d7ff3028
#
_cell.length_a   1.000
_cell.length_b   1.000
_cell.length_c   1.000
_cell.angle_alpha   90.00
_cell.angle_beta   90.00
_cell.angle_gamma   90.00
#
_symmetry.space_group_name_H-M   'P 1'
#
loop_
_entity.id
_entity.type
_entity.pdbx_description
1 polymer ?
#
loop_
_entity_poly.entity_id
_entity_poly.type
_entity_poly.pdbx_seq_one_letter_code
_entity_poly.pdbx_strand_id
1 'polypeptide(L)'
;MSITICVAPAQTIEYPQGGGHLWVYLNWALALRANGCRVIWLEGVDLDDRATSRRRRRGTDVRGCIATLKKRLEPYGFADAIALFPLNDEPLPRDLTEGCLDLDAAAEADLLVNLWHSLPAPVVRRFRLTALVDTDPGLLQIWMTTGKLNVAPHDVYFTVGEAVGTPAAQFPDCGLRWHYTPPPVFLPEWPQAGADSGAPYTTVAHWWGGTAQFSGRHLSNDKLVGFLEYAHLPALTSVTLEQAISLGRLFQEWRACLEPLGWRLRDAWDVSATPEQYRAYIQRSRGEFSCAKPTYVKLGTGWISDRTVCYLASGKPAVVQHTGPSRYLPDDEGLFRFQTMDEAVRALAQVEADYDRHCRLARSLAEEHFDGRRVVRRVLEHALAERAPSRLAI
;
A
#
# COMPACT_ATOMS: atom_id res chain seq x y z
N MET A 1 -6.10 -13.70 27.66
CA MET A 1 -6.79 -14.02 26.39
C MET A 1 -6.03 -13.35 25.27
N SER A 2 -5.88 -14.00 24.12
CA SER A 2 -5.26 -13.38 22.92
C SER A 2 -6.25 -12.36 22.34
N ILE A 3 -5.78 -11.15 22.02
CA ILE A 3 -6.60 -10.10 21.39
C ILE A 3 -6.91 -10.52 19.95
N THR A 4 -8.17 -10.38 19.54
CA THR A 4 -8.60 -10.65 18.17
C THR A 4 -8.72 -9.34 17.39
N ILE A 5 -8.03 -9.26 16.26
CA ILE A 5 -8.05 -8.10 15.37
C ILE A 5 -8.70 -8.49 14.04
N CYS A 6 -9.69 -7.74 13.62
CA CYS A 6 -10.25 -7.83 12.28
C CYS A 6 -9.52 -6.82 11.38
N VAL A 7 -8.90 -7.28 10.32
CA VAL A 7 -8.28 -6.43 9.28
C VAL A 7 -9.21 -6.38 8.09
N ALA A 8 -9.59 -5.18 7.67
CA ALA A 8 -10.39 -4.96 6.46
C ALA A 8 -9.52 -4.37 5.35
N PRO A 9 -8.99 -5.20 4.44
CA PRO A 9 -8.23 -4.74 3.28
C PRO A 9 -9.15 -4.15 2.22
N ALA A 10 -8.59 -3.34 1.31
CA ALA A 10 -9.36 -2.78 0.20
C ALA A 10 -9.58 -3.80 -0.90
N GLN A 11 -10.63 -4.60 -0.77
CA GLN A 11 -11.17 -5.48 -1.82
C GLN A 11 -10.14 -6.39 -2.49
N THR A 12 -9.39 -7.20 -1.72
CA THR A 12 -8.36 -8.09 -2.29
C THR A 12 -8.97 -9.21 -3.14
N ILE A 13 -10.23 -9.56 -2.92
CA ILE A 13 -11.00 -10.47 -3.79
C ILE A 13 -11.08 -9.95 -5.22
N GLU A 14 -11.22 -8.64 -5.43
CA GLU A 14 -11.32 -8.05 -6.77
C GLU A 14 -9.99 -8.01 -7.53
N TYR A 15 -8.88 -8.20 -6.81
CA TYR A 15 -7.52 -8.21 -7.37
C TYR A 15 -6.81 -9.55 -7.15
N PRO A 16 -7.38 -10.67 -7.57
CA PRO A 16 -6.85 -11.99 -7.24
C PRO A 16 -5.43 -12.25 -7.76
N GLN A 17 -4.95 -11.41 -8.68
CA GLN A 17 -3.61 -11.47 -9.28
C GLN A 17 -2.79 -10.23 -8.95
N GLY A 18 -3.13 -9.53 -7.87
CA GLY A 18 -2.40 -8.36 -7.38
C GLY A 18 -1.45 -8.71 -6.25
N GLY A 19 -0.33 -9.36 -6.53
CA GLY A 19 0.62 -9.79 -5.50
C GLY A 19 1.12 -8.63 -4.64
N GLY A 20 1.46 -7.50 -5.26
CA GLY A 20 1.84 -6.29 -4.53
C GLY A 20 0.70 -5.69 -3.72
N HIS A 21 -0.53 -5.69 -4.25
CA HIS A 21 -1.71 -5.23 -3.53
C HIS A 21 -1.97 -6.08 -2.29
N LEU A 22 -1.81 -7.40 -2.40
CA LEU A 22 -1.98 -8.30 -1.25
C LEU A 22 -0.90 -8.08 -0.20
N TRP A 23 0.35 -7.76 -0.58
CA TRP A 23 1.43 -7.50 0.35
C TRP A 23 1.20 -6.27 1.24
N VAL A 24 0.47 -5.26 0.78
CA VAL A 24 0.07 -4.13 1.64
C VAL A 24 -0.57 -4.64 2.93
N TYR A 25 -1.52 -5.56 2.81
CA TYR A 25 -2.31 -6.06 3.94
C TYR A 25 -1.67 -7.25 4.65
N LEU A 26 -0.93 -8.12 3.92
CA LEU A 26 -0.16 -9.21 4.51
C LEU A 26 0.87 -8.70 5.53
N ASN A 27 1.54 -7.59 5.23
CA ASN A 27 2.48 -7.00 6.16
C ASN A 27 1.81 -6.60 7.49
N TRP A 28 0.59 -6.06 7.44
CA TRP A 28 -0.23 -5.77 8.63
C TRP A 28 -0.63 -7.04 9.35
N ALA A 29 -1.24 -8.00 8.66
CA ALA A 29 -1.77 -9.23 9.24
C ALA A 29 -0.67 -10.08 9.90
N LEU A 30 0.46 -10.26 9.23
CA LEU A 30 1.61 -11.00 9.75
C LEU A 30 2.22 -10.31 10.97
N ALA A 31 2.34 -8.98 10.93
CA ALA A 31 2.87 -8.22 12.04
C ALA A 31 1.94 -8.24 13.26
N LEU A 32 0.62 -8.17 13.07
CA LEU A 32 -0.37 -8.32 14.13
C LEU A 32 -0.28 -9.71 14.77
N ARG A 33 -0.22 -10.77 13.96
CA ARG A 33 -0.04 -12.13 14.47
C ARG A 33 1.26 -12.32 15.23
N ALA A 34 2.36 -11.72 14.76
CA ALA A 34 3.65 -11.76 15.44
C ALA A 34 3.66 -10.99 16.78
N ASN A 35 2.69 -10.10 17.00
CA ASN A 35 2.42 -9.46 18.30
C ASN A 35 1.43 -10.26 19.17
N GLY A 36 1.12 -11.51 18.81
CA GLY A 36 0.26 -12.40 19.60
C GLY A 36 -1.23 -12.23 19.36
N CYS A 37 -1.64 -11.47 18.34
CA CYS A 37 -3.04 -11.28 18.01
C CYS A 37 -3.57 -12.47 17.17
N ARG A 38 -4.82 -12.84 17.41
CA ARG A 38 -5.61 -13.58 16.43
C ARG A 38 -6.08 -12.60 15.36
N VAL A 39 -5.88 -12.94 14.08
CA VAL A 39 -6.24 -12.05 12.96
C VAL A 39 -7.38 -12.66 12.16
N ILE A 40 -8.40 -11.86 11.86
CA ILE A 40 -9.49 -12.16 10.93
C ILE A 40 -9.29 -11.23 9.71
N TRP A 41 -9.42 -11.78 8.51
CA TRP A 41 -9.32 -11.08 7.24
C TRP A 41 -10.72 -10.84 6.66
N LEU A 42 -11.18 -9.58 6.66
CA LEU A 42 -12.56 -9.24 6.29
C LEU A 42 -12.66 -8.77 4.84
N GLU A 43 -13.46 -9.44 4.04
CA GLU A 43 -13.66 -9.10 2.62
C GLU A 43 -15.13 -8.84 2.28
N GLY A 44 -15.39 -7.78 1.55
CA GLY A 44 -16.68 -7.49 0.95
C GLY A 44 -16.85 -8.21 -0.40
N VAL A 45 -17.98 -8.85 -0.60
CA VAL A 45 -18.33 -9.57 -1.82
C VAL A 45 -19.47 -8.85 -2.54
N ASP A 46 -19.22 -8.47 -3.80
CA ASP A 46 -20.25 -7.96 -4.70
C ASP A 46 -20.66 -9.07 -5.68
N LEU A 47 -21.95 -9.42 -5.64
CA LEU A 47 -22.54 -10.43 -6.53
C LEU A 47 -22.97 -9.82 -7.88
N ASP A 48 -23.06 -8.49 -8.00
CA ASP A 48 -23.39 -7.84 -9.27
C ASP A 48 -22.19 -7.79 -10.22
N ASP A 49 -22.22 -8.66 -11.21
CA ASP A 49 -21.18 -8.79 -12.25
C ASP A 49 -20.91 -7.48 -13.04
N ARG A 50 -21.85 -6.53 -13.06
CA ARG A 50 -21.74 -5.30 -13.82
C ARG A 50 -20.78 -4.29 -13.20
N ALA A 51 -20.71 -4.23 -11.87
CA ALA A 51 -19.85 -3.28 -11.15
C ALA A 51 -18.39 -3.76 -11.10
N THR A 52 -18.18 -5.06 -11.01
CA THR A 52 -16.88 -5.70 -10.75
C THR A 52 -16.13 -6.15 -12.01
N SER A 53 -16.83 -6.27 -13.16
CA SER A 53 -16.26 -6.78 -14.42
C SER A 53 -15.08 -5.95 -14.98
N ARG A 54 -14.91 -4.69 -14.55
CA ARG A 54 -13.80 -3.83 -14.99
C ARG A 54 -12.47 -4.16 -14.32
N ARG A 55 -12.48 -4.76 -13.12
CA ARG A 55 -11.30 -5.07 -12.30
C ARG A 55 -10.89 -6.54 -12.35
N ARG A 56 -11.84 -7.43 -12.64
CA ARG A 56 -11.58 -8.87 -12.80
C ARG A 56 -11.05 -9.16 -14.20
N ARG A 57 -10.14 -10.13 -14.27
CA ARG A 57 -9.76 -10.70 -15.57
C ARG A 57 -10.99 -11.35 -16.19
N ARG A 58 -11.28 -11.10 -17.49
CA ARG A 58 -12.41 -11.70 -18.19
C ARG A 58 -12.53 -13.19 -17.90
N GLY A 59 -13.67 -13.63 -17.38
CA GLY A 59 -13.99 -15.04 -17.12
C GLY A 59 -13.69 -15.54 -15.71
N THR A 60 -13.27 -14.68 -14.76
CA THR A 60 -13.12 -15.08 -13.36
C THR A 60 -14.39 -14.70 -12.60
N ASP A 61 -15.14 -15.69 -12.12
CA ASP A 61 -16.31 -15.49 -11.27
C ASP A 61 -15.89 -15.18 -9.81
N VAL A 62 -16.84 -14.77 -8.97
CA VAL A 62 -16.61 -14.46 -7.55
C VAL A 62 -16.05 -15.66 -6.79
N ARG A 63 -16.55 -16.87 -7.08
CA ARG A 63 -16.09 -18.12 -6.46
C ARG A 63 -14.61 -18.36 -6.74
N GLY A 64 -14.20 -18.21 -8.01
CA GLY A 64 -12.80 -18.34 -8.41
C GLY A 64 -11.91 -17.28 -7.76
N CYS A 65 -12.42 -16.07 -7.54
CA CYS A 65 -11.70 -15.00 -6.82
C CYS A 65 -11.50 -15.36 -5.34
N ILE A 66 -12.53 -15.84 -4.64
CA ILE A 66 -12.45 -16.30 -3.24
C ILE A 66 -11.47 -17.47 -3.11
N ALA A 67 -11.60 -18.47 -3.98
CA ALA A 67 -10.68 -19.62 -3.99
C ALA A 67 -9.23 -19.19 -4.23
N THR A 68 -9.01 -18.23 -5.13
CA THR A 68 -7.69 -17.67 -5.40
C THR A 68 -7.15 -16.94 -4.17
N LEU A 69 -7.95 -16.12 -3.50
CA LEU A 69 -7.53 -15.44 -2.28
C LEU A 69 -7.17 -16.43 -1.18
N LYS A 70 -8.02 -17.46 -0.92
CA LYS A 70 -7.71 -18.53 0.04
C LYS A 70 -6.36 -19.18 -0.26
N LYS A 71 -6.13 -19.58 -1.51
CA LYS A 71 -4.86 -20.16 -1.95
C LYS A 71 -3.66 -19.22 -1.74
N ARG A 72 -3.83 -17.89 -1.93
CA ARG A 72 -2.77 -16.89 -1.71
C ARG A 72 -2.47 -16.67 -0.22
N LEU A 73 -3.46 -16.79 0.63
CA LEU A 73 -3.34 -16.62 2.07
C LEU A 73 -2.93 -17.88 2.82
N GLU A 74 -3.07 -19.05 2.20
CA GLU A 74 -2.72 -20.36 2.79
C GLU A 74 -1.26 -20.44 3.26
N PRO A 75 -0.23 -20.07 2.46
CA PRO A 75 1.17 -20.13 2.89
C PRO A 75 1.46 -19.23 4.10
N TYR A 76 0.61 -18.22 4.31
CA TYR A 76 0.72 -17.27 5.42
C TYR A 76 -0.19 -17.62 6.59
N GLY A 77 -0.96 -18.73 6.52
CA GLY A 77 -1.82 -19.23 7.59
C GLY A 77 -3.07 -18.37 7.85
N PHE A 78 -3.62 -17.72 6.82
CA PHE A 78 -4.85 -16.93 6.91
C PHE A 78 -6.01 -17.47 6.06
N ALA A 79 -5.86 -18.59 5.36
CA ALA A 79 -6.92 -19.14 4.50
C ALA A 79 -8.23 -19.42 5.26
N ASP A 80 -8.14 -19.94 6.51
CA ASP A 80 -9.28 -20.25 7.37
C ASP A 80 -9.73 -19.06 8.24
N ALA A 81 -9.07 -17.92 8.12
CA ALA A 81 -9.36 -16.70 8.89
C ALA A 81 -10.12 -15.65 8.07
N ILE A 82 -10.57 -15.98 6.86
CA ILE A 82 -11.31 -15.08 5.99
C ILE A 82 -12.76 -14.99 6.45
N ALA A 83 -13.24 -13.77 6.68
CA ALA A 83 -14.63 -13.45 6.90
C ALA A 83 -15.21 -12.75 5.67
N LEU A 84 -16.39 -13.15 5.23
CA LEU A 84 -17.08 -12.61 4.08
C LEU A 84 -18.36 -11.87 4.48
N PHE A 85 -18.62 -10.73 3.82
CA PHE A 85 -19.89 -10.02 3.94
C PHE A 85 -20.37 -9.53 2.58
N PRO A 86 -21.70 -9.42 2.35
CA PRO A 86 -22.23 -8.87 1.11
C PRO A 86 -22.04 -7.35 1.06
N LEU A 87 -21.68 -6.82 -0.12
CA LEU A 87 -21.62 -5.37 -0.39
C LEU A 87 -22.98 -4.77 -0.75
N ASN A 88 -23.93 -5.63 -1.12
CA ASN A 88 -25.35 -5.30 -1.32
C ASN A 88 -26.16 -5.96 -0.21
N ASP A 89 -27.46 -5.67 -0.16
CA ASP A 89 -28.36 -6.20 0.86
C ASP A 89 -28.74 -7.68 0.64
N GLU A 90 -28.20 -8.34 -0.40
CA GLU A 90 -28.47 -9.74 -0.70
C GLU A 90 -27.54 -10.67 0.09
N PRO A 91 -28.06 -11.68 0.80
CA PRO A 91 -27.23 -12.63 1.54
C PRO A 91 -26.34 -13.44 0.59
N LEU A 92 -25.10 -13.69 1.01
CA LEU A 92 -24.17 -14.50 0.22
C LEU A 92 -24.66 -15.95 0.13
N PRO A 93 -24.62 -16.59 -1.04
CA PRO A 93 -24.91 -18.00 -1.21
C PRO A 93 -24.02 -18.88 -0.32
N ARG A 94 -24.59 -19.93 0.29
CA ARG A 94 -23.86 -20.81 1.22
C ARG A 94 -22.62 -21.46 0.62
N ASP A 95 -22.68 -21.78 -0.65
CA ASP A 95 -21.57 -22.38 -1.39
C ASP A 95 -20.39 -21.41 -1.66
N LEU A 96 -20.60 -20.09 -1.54
CA LEU A 96 -19.51 -19.09 -1.55
C LEU A 96 -18.88 -18.89 -0.17
N THR A 97 -19.66 -19.11 0.89
CA THR A 97 -19.22 -18.87 2.28
C THR A 97 -18.64 -20.11 2.95
N GLU A 98 -18.66 -21.26 2.27
CA GLU A 98 -18.14 -22.51 2.83
C GLU A 98 -16.67 -22.38 3.25
N GLY A 99 -16.39 -22.72 4.52
CA GLY A 99 -15.05 -22.57 5.11
C GLY A 99 -14.59 -21.11 5.26
N CYS A 100 -15.51 -20.15 5.34
CA CYS A 100 -15.27 -18.78 5.72
C CYS A 100 -16.07 -18.42 6.98
N LEU A 101 -15.59 -17.43 7.71
CA LEU A 101 -16.33 -16.76 8.76
C LEU A 101 -17.36 -15.80 8.13
N ASP A 102 -18.38 -15.46 8.91
CA ASP A 102 -19.33 -14.40 8.55
C ASP A 102 -18.98 -13.06 9.24
N LEU A 103 -19.75 -12.01 8.95
CA LEU A 103 -19.57 -10.71 9.55
C LEU A 103 -19.83 -10.73 11.06
N ASP A 104 -20.73 -11.57 11.55
CA ASP A 104 -21.06 -11.66 12.98
C ASP A 104 -19.85 -12.20 13.75
N ALA A 105 -19.24 -13.26 13.26
CA ALA A 105 -18.00 -13.80 13.82
C ALA A 105 -16.83 -12.79 13.73
N ALA A 106 -16.75 -12.00 12.65
CA ALA A 106 -15.72 -10.98 12.51
C ALA A 106 -15.94 -9.80 13.49
N ALA A 107 -17.19 -9.41 13.74
CA ALA A 107 -17.56 -8.31 14.62
C ALA A 107 -17.28 -8.58 16.12
N GLU A 108 -17.07 -9.84 16.50
CA GLU A 108 -16.60 -10.20 17.85
C GLU A 108 -15.13 -9.82 18.10
N ALA A 109 -14.41 -9.37 17.08
CA ALA A 109 -13.04 -8.89 17.26
C ALA A 109 -12.96 -7.70 18.21
N ASP A 110 -11.85 -7.62 18.96
CA ASP A 110 -11.58 -6.54 19.91
C ASP A 110 -11.34 -5.19 19.23
N LEU A 111 -10.84 -5.20 17.98
CA LEU A 111 -10.56 -4.02 17.17
C LEU A 111 -10.71 -4.35 15.69
N LEU A 112 -11.36 -3.45 14.96
CA LEU A 112 -11.29 -3.36 13.50
C LEU A 112 -10.12 -2.45 13.09
N VAL A 113 -9.15 -2.98 12.35
CA VAL A 113 -8.14 -2.19 11.61
C VAL A 113 -8.61 -2.08 10.17
N ASN A 114 -9.19 -0.95 9.84
CA ASN A 114 -9.76 -0.68 8.53
C ASN A 114 -8.74 0.01 7.62
N LEU A 115 -8.30 -0.70 6.57
CA LEU A 115 -7.41 -0.19 5.50
C LEU A 115 -8.19 0.10 4.20
N TRP A 116 -9.50 0.04 4.27
CA TRP A 116 -10.41 0.29 3.17
C TRP A 116 -11.35 1.46 3.49
N HIS A 117 -10.95 2.66 3.15
CA HIS A 117 -11.71 3.89 3.47
C HIS A 117 -13.16 3.91 2.94
N SER A 118 -13.49 3.04 1.98
CA SER A 118 -14.86 2.87 1.47
C SER A 118 -15.62 1.70 2.13
N LEU A 119 -15.12 1.14 3.23
CA LEU A 119 -15.84 0.10 3.97
C LEU A 119 -17.22 0.64 4.40
N PRO A 120 -18.33 -0.08 4.11
CA PRO A 120 -19.68 0.42 4.39
C PRO A 120 -19.91 0.76 5.85
N ALA A 121 -20.53 1.90 6.13
CA ALA A 121 -20.80 2.34 7.48
C ALA A 121 -21.63 1.33 8.33
N PRO A 122 -22.60 0.59 7.79
CA PRO A 122 -23.26 -0.47 8.53
C PRO A 122 -22.30 -1.57 9.02
N VAL A 123 -21.27 -1.91 8.24
CA VAL A 123 -20.26 -2.90 8.62
C VAL A 123 -19.36 -2.35 9.74
N VAL A 124 -18.85 -1.11 9.58
CA VAL A 124 -18.00 -0.46 10.60
C VAL A 124 -18.69 -0.41 11.97
N ARG A 125 -19.98 -0.05 11.98
CA ARG A 125 -20.80 0.04 13.22
C ARG A 125 -21.03 -1.29 13.96
N ARG A 126 -20.70 -2.44 13.34
CA ARG A 126 -20.78 -3.74 14.00
C ARG A 126 -19.65 -3.96 15.01
N PHE A 127 -18.55 -3.27 14.87
CA PHE A 127 -17.37 -3.44 15.70
C PHE A 127 -17.41 -2.51 16.92
N ARG A 128 -16.88 -2.97 18.05
CA ARG A 128 -16.85 -2.25 19.32
C ARG A 128 -15.79 -1.15 19.37
N LEU A 129 -14.70 -1.34 18.64
CA LEU A 129 -13.60 -0.40 18.52
C LEU A 129 -13.09 -0.43 17.08
N THR A 130 -12.85 0.75 16.50
CA THR A 130 -12.54 0.89 15.10
C THR A 130 -11.37 1.85 14.88
N ALA A 131 -10.40 1.43 14.08
CA ALA A 131 -9.29 2.25 13.65
C ALA A 131 -9.24 2.34 12.13
N LEU A 132 -9.34 3.54 11.57
CA LEU A 132 -9.06 3.77 10.15
C LEU A 132 -7.57 3.98 9.94
N VAL A 133 -6.99 3.33 8.95
CA VAL A 133 -5.63 3.59 8.49
C VAL A 133 -5.69 4.17 7.08
N ASP A 134 -5.42 5.45 6.95
CA ASP A 134 -5.35 6.15 5.67
C ASP A 134 -4.04 5.81 4.95
N THR A 135 -4.17 5.21 3.77
CA THR A 135 -3.06 4.86 2.88
C THR A 135 -2.92 5.80 1.66
N ASP A 136 -3.83 6.77 1.52
CA ASP A 136 -3.85 7.78 0.46
C ASP A 136 -3.84 9.22 1.02
N PRO A 137 -2.79 9.62 1.79
CA PRO A 137 -2.76 10.87 2.54
C PRO A 137 -2.89 12.10 1.65
N GLY A 138 -3.61 13.09 2.15
CA GLY A 138 -3.96 14.31 1.43
C GLY A 138 -5.13 14.10 0.48
N LEU A 139 -5.14 13.01 -0.25
CA LEU A 139 -6.19 12.68 -1.20
C LEU A 139 -7.49 12.24 -0.48
N LEU A 140 -7.36 11.37 0.52
CA LEU A 140 -8.49 10.96 1.35
C LEU A 140 -9.15 12.15 2.03
N GLN A 141 -8.37 13.03 2.65
CA GLN A 141 -8.87 14.22 3.32
C GLN A 141 -9.58 15.20 2.36
N ILE A 142 -9.04 15.36 1.14
CA ILE A 142 -9.69 16.15 0.09
C ILE A 142 -11.02 15.51 -0.33
N TRP A 143 -11.07 14.21 -0.54
CA TRP A 143 -12.32 13.54 -0.91
C TRP A 143 -13.39 13.61 0.17
N MET A 144 -13.00 13.50 1.43
CA MET A 144 -13.91 13.67 2.56
C MET A 144 -14.47 15.10 2.61
N THR A 145 -13.60 16.12 2.52
CA THR A 145 -13.99 17.53 2.58
C THR A 145 -14.88 17.95 1.39
N THR A 146 -14.62 17.41 0.20
CA THR A 146 -15.40 17.74 -1.00
C THR A 146 -16.66 16.89 -1.16
N GLY A 147 -16.93 15.97 -0.23
CA GLY A 147 -18.08 15.07 -0.29
C GLY A 147 -17.98 13.99 -1.38
N LYS A 148 -16.82 13.86 -2.02
CA LYS A 148 -16.60 12.81 -3.03
C LYS A 148 -16.57 11.41 -2.43
N LEU A 149 -16.17 11.32 -1.17
CA LEU A 149 -16.15 10.09 -0.39
C LEU A 149 -16.74 10.33 0.99
N ASN A 150 -17.71 9.49 1.35
CA ASN A 150 -18.28 9.46 2.70
C ASN A 150 -17.62 8.31 3.47
N VAL A 151 -16.64 8.65 4.29
CA VAL A 151 -15.95 7.69 5.15
C VAL A 151 -16.76 7.48 6.43
N ALA A 152 -17.00 6.23 6.80
CA ALA A 152 -17.66 5.91 8.06
C ALA A 152 -16.86 6.46 9.24
N PRO A 153 -17.51 7.00 10.30
CA PRO A 153 -16.82 7.40 11.51
C PRO A 153 -16.08 6.22 12.16
N HIS A 154 -14.87 6.49 12.66
CA HIS A 154 -14.06 5.54 13.44
C HIS A 154 -13.65 6.17 14.78
N ASP A 155 -13.26 5.33 15.72
CA ASP A 155 -12.83 5.80 17.05
C ASP A 155 -11.42 6.41 16.98
N VAL A 156 -10.54 5.87 16.12
CA VAL A 156 -9.15 6.33 15.97
C VAL A 156 -8.79 6.43 14.50
N TYR A 157 -7.99 7.44 14.14
CA TYR A 157 -7.54 7.67 12.76
C TYR A 157 -6.03 7.67 12.68
N PHE A 158 -5.50 6.79 11.83
CA PHE A 158 -4.10 6.72 11.48
C PHE A 158 -3.89 7.09 10.02
N THR A 159 -2.69 7.58 9.67
CA THR A 159 -2.32 7.92 8.31
C THR A 159 -0.85 7.63 8.04
N VAL A 160 -0.53 7.21 6.82
CA VAL A 160 0.86 7.02 6.37
C VAL A 160 1.51 8.31 5.85
N GLY A 161 0.82 9.44 5.93
CA GLY A 161 1.34 10.75 5.53
C GLY A 161 1.78 11.57 6.73
N GLU A 162 3.07 11.91 6.83
CA GLU A 162 3.61 12.66 7.97
C GLU A 162 3.01 14.06 8.11
N ALA A 163 2.56 14.67 7.01
CA ALA A 163 2.03 16.02 7.03
C ALA A 163 0.56 16.11 7.47
N VAL A 164 -0.20 14.99 7.44
CA VAL A 164 -1.64 15.00 7.76
C VAL A 164 -1.87 15.45 9.19
N GLY A 165 -2.78 16.44 9.39
CA GLY A 165 -3.09 17.00 10.71
C GLY A 165 -1.98 17.86 11.31
N THR A 166 -0.96 18.24 10.55
CA THR A 166 0.10 19.15 11.00
C THR A 166 -0.10 20.57 10.43
N PRO A 167 0.47 21.61 11.06
CA PRO A 167 0.41 22.96 10.52
C PRO A 167 1.06 23.14 9.14
N ALA A 168 1.92 22.21 8.70
CA ALA A 168 2.55 22.23 7.40
C ALA A 168 1.66 21.69 6.28
N ALA A 169 0.55 21.02 6.60
CA ALA A 169 -0.37 20.44 5.62
C ALA A 169 -1.03 21.53 4.77
N GLN A 170 -1.02 21.34 3.45
CA GLN A 170 -1.68 22.21 2.47
C GLN A 170 -3.09 21.70 2.11
N PHE A 171 -3.66 20.83 2.93
CA PHE A 171 -4.96 20.17 2.76
C PHE A 171 -5.62 19.99 4.13
N PRO A 172 -6.97 19.84 4.18
CA PRO A 172 -7.70 19.77 5.43
C PRO A 172 -7.38 18.48 6.22
N ASP A 173 -7.57 18.55 7.53
CA ASP A 173 -7.55 17.38 8.42
C ASP A 173 -8.96 16.83 8.69
N CYS A 174 -9.99 17.43 8.10
CA CYS A 174 -11.42 17.10 8.29
C CYS A 174 -11.92 17.26 9.72
N GLY A 175 -11.22 18.01 10.57
CA GLY A 175 -11.53 18.15 12.00
C GLY A 175 -11.25 16.87 12.80
N LEU A 176 -10.44 15.96 12.28
CA LEU A 176 -10.10 14.69 12.90
C LEU A 176 -8.68 14.72 13.45
N ARG A 177 -8.46 13.98 14.53
CA ARG A 177 -7.12 13.77 15.08
C ARG A 177 -6.44 12.60 14.37
N TRP A 178 -5.42 12.89 13.56
CA TRP A 178 -4.64 11.91 12.84
C TRP A 178 -3.36 11.52 13.57
N HIS A 179 -3.10 10.23 13.66
CA HIS A 179 -1.86 9.68 14.20
C HIS A 179 -1.01 9.16 13.05
N TYR A 180 0.20 9.69 12.91
CA TYR A 180 1.13 9.15 11.91
C TYR A 180 1.53 7.72 12.24
N THR A 181 1.47 6.86 11.24
CA THR A 181 2.01 5.49 11.27
C THR A 181 2.73 5.21 9.96
N PRO A 182 4.00 4.81 9.95
CA PRO A 182 4.65 4.42 8.72
C PRO A 182 4.01 3.14 8.16
N PRO A 183 4.09 2.88 6.84
CA PRO A 183 3.66 1.61 6.28
C PRO A 183 4.52 0.48 6.86
N PRO A 184 3.91 -0.60 7.41
CA PRO A 184 4.67 -1.69 7.99
C PRO A 184 5.24 -2.61 6.92
N VAL A 185 6.40 -3.21 7.20
CA VAL A 185 6.92 -4.37 6.48
C VAL A 185 7.24 -5.50 7.46
N PHE A 186 6.74 -6.69 7.19
CA PHE A 186 7.02 -7.85 8.03
C PHE A 186 8.38 -8.46 7.67
N LEU A 187 9.43 -7.98 8.30
CA LEU A 187 10.84 -8.28 7.98
C LEU A 187 11.19 -9.76 7.78
N PRO A 188 10.57 -10.73 8.50
CA PRO A 188 10.86 -12.15 8.27
C PRO A 188 10.50 -12.65 6.85
N GLU A 189 9.52 -12.03 6.20
CA GLU A 189 9.13 -12.36 4.83
C GLU A 189 9.97 -11.60 3.77
N TRP A 190 10.76 -10.62 4.19
CA TRP A 190 11.60 -9.80 3.33
C TRP A 190 13.08 -9.90 3.73
N PRO A 191 13.70 -11.10 3.62
CA PRO A 191 15.12 -11.24 3.90
C PRO A 191 15.95 -10.42 2.91
N GLN A 192 17.12 -10.01 3.34
CA GLN A 192 18.09 -9.36 2.47
C GLN A 192 18.44 -10.27 1.29
N ALA A 193 18.55 -9.68 0.10
CA ALA A 193 18.88 -10.39 -1.12
C ALA A 193 19.95 -9.63 -1.89
N GLY A 194 20.97 -10.33 -2.35
CA GLY A 194 21.95 -9.79 -3.28
C GLY A 194 21.32 -9.42 -4.62
N ALA A 195 22.02 -8.62 -5.41
CA ALA A 195 21.67 -8.35 -6.80
C ALA A 195 22.92 -8.37 -7.68
N ASP A 196 22.78 -8.87 -8.89
CA ASP A 196 23.81 -8.79 -9.90
C ASP A 196 24.08 -7.31 -10.24
N SER A 197 25.33 -6.98 -10.61
CA SER A 197 25.69 -5.60 -10.97
C SER A 197 24.95 -5.08 -12.21
N GLY A 198 24.48 -5.99 -13.09
CA GLY A 198 23.68 -5.65 -14.26
C GLY A 198 22.17 -5.69 -14.03
N ALA A 199 21.71 -5.96 -12.80
CA ALA A 199 20.29 -5.98 -12.51
C ALA A 199 19.68 -4.56 -12.63
N PRO A 200 18.43 -4.42 -13.08
CA PRO A 200 17.80 -3.11 -13.22
C PRO A 200 17.36 -2.52 -11.88
N TYR A 201 17.31 -1.19 -11.79
CA TYR A 201 16.43 -0.49 -10.87
C TYR A 201 15.00 -0.63 -11.36
N THR A 202 14.11 -1.06 -10.49
CA THR A 202 12.77 -1.43 -10.90
C THR A 202 11.69 -0.68 -10.15
N THR A 203 10.48 -0.67 -10.70
CA THR A 203 9.24 -0.34 -9.99
C THR A 203 8.12 -1.24 -10.45
N VAL A 204 7.15 -1.52 -9.56
CA VAL A 204 5.85 -2.10 -9.92
C VAL A 204 4.79 -1.05 -9.68
N ALA A 205 4.06 -0.66 -10.71
CA ALA A 205 3.10 0.44 -10.60
C ALA A 205 1.83 0.20 -11.41
N HIS A 206 0.76 0.82 -10.94
CA HIS A 206 -0.43 1.13 -11.71
C HIS A 206 -0.38 2.64 -12.03
N TRP A 207 -0.52 3.02 -13.30
CA TRP A 207 -0.34 4.42 -13.69
C TRP A 207 -1.56 5.28 -13.44
N TRP A 208 -2.75 4.71 -13.56
CA TRP A 208 -4.01 5.44 -13.53
C TRP A 208 -4.45 5.70 -12.09
N GLY A 209 -4.89 6.91 -11.80
CA GLY A 209 -5.36 7.31 -10.48
C GLY A 209 -6.48 8.35 -10.52
N GLY A 210 -6.83 8.81 -11.72
CA GLY A 210 -7.86 9.83 -11.90
C GLY A 210 -7.44 11.21 -11.43
N THR A 211 -8.42 12.03 -11.06
CA THR A 211 -8.20 13.44 -10.70
C THR A 211 -8.94 13.83 -9.43
N ALA A 212 -8.41 14.81 -8.71
CA ALA A 212 -9.07 15.50 -7.62
C ALA A 212 -9.11 17.01 -7.88
N GLN A 213 -10.09 17.69 -7.33
CA GLN A 213 -10.16 19.15 -7.35
C GLN A 213 -10.16 19.67 -5.90
N PHE A 214 -9.30 20.64 -5.62
CA PHE A 214 -9.22 21.23 -4.31
C PHE A 214 -8.72 22.68 -4.40
N SER A 215 -9.38 23.63 -3.73
CA SER A 215 -9.02 25.06 -3.70
C SER A 215 -8.79 25.64 -5.10
N GLY A 216 -9.65 25.31 -6.07
CA GLY A 216 -9.53 25.78 -7.45
C GLY A 216 -8.40 25.12 -8.28
N ARG A 217 -7.65 24.18 -7.69
CA ARG A 217 -6.57 23.46 -8.37
C ARG A 217 -7.06 22.10 -8.85
N HIS A 218 -6.65 21.77 -10.08
CA HIS A 218 -6.82 20.43 -10.63
C HIS A 218 -5.58 19.59 -10.27
N LEU A 219 -5.79 18.50 -9.56
CA LEU A 219 -4.74 17.61 -9.08
C LEU A 219 -4.83 16.29 -9.83
N SER A 220 -3.84 15.98 -10.67
CA SER A 220 -3.72 14.65 -11.27
C SER A 220 -3.23 13.67 -10.22
N ASN A 221 -3.86 12.50 -10.20
CA ASN A 221 -3.45 11.37 -9.37
C ASN A 221 -2.80 10.25 -10.21
N ASP A 222 -2.63 10.47 -11.50
CA ASP A 222 -2.01 9.51 -12.41
C ASP A 222 -0.48 9.55 -12.26
N LYS A 223 0.11 8.42 -11.88
CA LYS A 223 1.56 8.26 -11.79
C LYS A 223 2.24 8.43 -13.15
N LEU A 224 1.52 8.16 -14.25
CA LEU A 224 2.01 8.38 -15.61
C LEU A 224 2.61 9.78 -15.77
N VAL A 225 1.94 10.81 -15.24
CA VAL A 225 2.42 12.21 -15.34
C VAL A 225 3.81 12.35 -14.72
N GLY A 226 4.01 11.80 -13.52
CA GLY A 226 5.32 11.81 -12.87
C GLY A 226 6.38 11.05 -13.67
N PHE A 227 6.05 9.87 -14.19
CA PHE A 227 7.01 9.09 -14.99
C PHE A 227 7.39 9.77 -16.31
N LEU A 228 6.46 10.47 -16.96
CA LEU A 228 6.75 11.19 -18.21
C LEU A 228 7.70 12.38 -18.00
N GLU A 229 7.69 13.02 -16.84
CA GLU A 229 8.68 14.05 -16.47
C GLU A 229 10.11 13.51 -16.46
N TYR A 230 10.28 12.21 -16.19
CA TYR A 230 11.56 11.51 -16.14
C TYR A 230 11.77 10.54 -17.31
N ALA A 231 11.02 10.70 -18.41
CA ALA A 231 11.07 9.78 -19.55
C ALA A 231 12.47 9.65 -20.16
N HIS A 232 13.29 10.70 -20.14
CA HIS A 232 14.63 10.72 -20.68
C HIS A 232 15.75 10.29 -19.67
N LEU A 233 15.39 9.94 -18.45
CA LEU A 233 16.36 9.54 -17.43
C LEU A 233 17.29 8.39 -17.85
N PRO A 234 16.83 7.35 -18.59
CA PRO A 234 17.75 6.27 -19.00
C PRO A 234 18.91 6.72 -19.87
N ALA A 235 18.74 7.80 -20.64
CA ALA A 235 19.81 8.38 -21.47
C ALA A 235 20.86 9.18 -20.65
N LEU A 236 20.57 9.50 -19.39
CA LEU A 236 21.40 10.34 -18.52
C LEU A 236 22.09 9.52 -17.42
N THR A 237 21.84 8.21 -17.33
CA THR A 237 22.41 7.32 -16.32
C THR A 237 22.99 6.06 -16.95
N SER A 238 23.97 5.44 -16.27
CA SER A 238 24.55 4.16 -16.70
C SER A 238 23.79 2.94 -16.22
N VAL A 239 22.82 3.11 -15.30
CA VAL A 239 22.06 1.99 -14.77
C VAL A 239 20.88 1.64 -15.67
N THR A 240 20.47 0.39 -15.66
CA THR A 240 19.26 -0.04 -16.35
C THR A 240 18.03 0.31 -15.50
N LEU A 241 17.04 0.94 -16.13
CA LEU A 241 15.76 1.27 -15.52
C LEU A 241 14.64 0.41 -16.11
N GLU A 242 13.86 -0.24 -15.27
CA GLU A 242 12.77 -1.13 -15.69
C GLU A 242 11.47 -0.78 -14.94
N GLN A 243 10.36 -0.75 -15.66
CA GLN A 243 9.03 -0.55 -15.10
C GLN A 243 8.14 -1.75 -15.37
N ALA A 244 7.62 -2.38 -14.31
CA ALA A 244 6.56 -3.36 -14.41
C ALA A 244 5.20 -2.67 -14.22
N ILE A 245 4.41 -2.58 -15.28
CA ILE A 245 3.21 -1.75 -15.30
C ILE A 245 2.00 -2.52 -15.80
N SER A 246 0.87 -2.35 -15.12
CA SER A 246 -0.41 -2.89 -15.56
C SER A 246 -1.10 -1.89 -16.50
N LEU A 247 -0.96 -2.08 -17.80
CA LEU A 247 -1.51 -1.21 -18.85
C LEU A 247 -2.58 -1.90 -19.71
N GLY A 248 -2.75 -3.21 -19.58
CA GLY A 248 -3.69 -3.98 -20.39
C GLY A 248 -3.44 -3.77 -21.89
N ARG A 249 -4.45 -3.33 -22.64
CA ARG A 249 -4.35 -3.15 -24.10
C ARG A 249 -3.36 -2.06 -24.52
N LEU A 250 -3.08 -1.10 -23.65
CA LEU A 250 -2.18 0.03 -23.95
C LEU A 250 -0.71 -0.35 -23.76
N PHE A 251 -0.41 -1.57 -23.31
CA PHE A 251 0.97 -1.98 -22.98
C PHE A 251 1.90 -1.85 -24.20
N GLN A 252 1.49 -2.32 -25.36
CA GLN A 252 2.32 -2.28 -26.58
C GLN A 252 2.55 -0.86 -27.08
N GLU A 253 1.55 0.02 -26.98
CA GLU A 253 1.67 1.42 -27.36
C GLU A 253 2.71 2.14 -26.48
N TRP A 254 2.61 1.99 -25.16
CA TRP A 254 3.55 2.60 -24.23
C TRP A 254 4.96 2.00 -24.32
N ARG A 255 5.04 0.70 -24.58
CA ARG A 255 6.29 0.03 -24.87
C ARG A 255 7.00 0.64 -26.07
N ALA A 256 6.28 0.84 -27.18
CA ALA A 256 6.81 1.48 -28.37
C ALA A 256 7.26 2.93 -28.14
N CYS A 257 6.66 3.63 -27.16
CA CYS A 257 7.06 5.01 -26.81
C CYS A 257 8.29 5.07 -25.90
N LEU A 258 8.42 4.17 -24.91
CA LEU A 258 9.41 4.29 -23.83
C LEU A 258 10.66 3.46 -24.06
N GLU A 259 10.59 2.30 -24.73
CA GLU A 259 11.78 1.50 -25.01
C GLU A 259 12.83 2.23 -25.89
N PRO A 260 12.45 3.04 -26.90
CA PRO A 260 13.42 3.87 -27.64
C PRO A 260 14.13 4.92 -26.78
N LEU A 261 13.57 5.28 -25.62
CA LEU A 261 14.19 6.21 -24.65
C LEU A 261 15.12 5.47 -23.65
N GLY A 262 15.25 4.13 -23.75
CA GLY A 262 16.12 3.32 -22.93
C GLY A 262 15.44 2.64 -21.74
N TRP A 263 14.14 2.80 -21.54
CA TRP A 263 13.38 2.08 -20.52
C TRP A 263 13.21 0.61 -20.90
N ARG A 264 13.18 -0.27 -19.90
CA ARG A 264 12.66 -1.62 -20.04
C ARG A 264 11.24 -1.66 -19.49
N LEU A 265 10.28 -2.15 -20.29
CA LEU A 265 8.91 -2.33 -19.86
C LEU A 265 8.57 -3.81 -19.71
N ARG A 266 7.93 -4.15 -18.58
CA ARG A 266 7.31 -5.46 -18.34
C ARG A 266 5.84 -5.30 -18.04
N ASP A 267 5.04 -6.27 -18.46
CA ASP A 267 3.68 -6.37 -17.93
C ASP A 267 3.77 -6.76 -16.45
N ALA A 268 3.10 -6.00 -15.58
CA ALA A 268 3.09 -6.27 -14.15
C ALA A 268 2.53 -7.68 -13.83
N TRP A 269 1.65 -8.21 -14.68
CA TRP A 269 1.10 -9.55 -14.53
C TRP A 269 2.17 -10.65 -14.60
N ASP A 270 3.22 -10.46 -15.37
CA ASP A 270 4.27 -11.45 -15.54
C ASP A 270 5.17 -11.57 -14.30
N VAL A 271 5.26 -10.51 -13.51
CA VAL A 271 6.24 -10.40 -12.42
C VAL A 271 5.62 -10.19 -11.03
N SER A 272 4.33 -9.91 -10.95
CA SER A 272 3.67 -9.56 -9.68
C SER A 272 2.27 -10.16 -9.50
N ALA A 273 1.91 -11.20 -10.26
CA ALA A 273 0.59 -11.82 -10.17
C ALA A 273 0.37 -12.57 -8.84
N THR A 274 1.43 -12.95 -8.14
CA THR A 274 1.36 -13.57 -6.81
C THR A 274 2.24 -12.84 -5.81
N PRO A 275 1.98 -12.95 -4.50
CA PRO A 275 2.85 -12.39 -3.47
C PRO A 275 4.32 -12.83 -3.63
N GLU A 276 4.57 -14.10 -3.95
CA GLU A 276 5.90 -14.67 -4.12
C GLU A 276 6.60 -14.09 -5.36
N GLN A 277 5.88 -13.96 -6.48
CA GLN A 277 6.42 -13.36 -7.70
C GLN A 277 6.79 -11.90 -7.47
N TYR A 278 5.91 -11.11 -6.82
CA TYR A 278 6.17 -9.73 -6.47
C TYR A 278 7.42 -9.60 -5.59
N ARG A 279 7.52 -10.39 -4.52
CA ARG A 279 8.69 -10.43 -3.64
C ARG A 279 9.95 -10.81 -4.41
N ALA A 280 9.91 -11.87 -5.20
CA ALA A 280 11.05 -12.33 -6.00
C ALA A 280 11.49 -11.27 -7.03
N TYR A 281 10.55 -10.54 -7.63
CA TYR A 281 10.88 -9.44 -8.55
C TYR A 281 11.64 -8.31 -7.85
N ILE A 282 11.15 -7.86 -6.70
CA ILE A 282 11.82 -6.86 -5.87
C ILE A 282 13.23 -7.34 -5.46
N GLN A 283 13.34 -8.57 -4.95
CA GLN A 283 14.58 -9.11 -4.44
C GLN A 283 15.66 -9.32 -5.51
N ARG A 284 15.28 -9.53 -6.78
CA ARG A 284 16.23 -9.62 -7.91
C ARG A 284 16.64 -8.26 -8.46
N SER A 285 15.96 -7.19 -8.09
CA SER A 285 16.27 -5.84 -8.56
C SER A 285 17.59 -5.33 -7.97
N ARG A 286 18.23 -4.39 -8.66
CA ARG A 286 19.35 -3.61 -8.15
C ARG A 286 18.88 -2.67 -7.03
N GLY A 287 17.78 -1.99 -7.25
CA GLY A 287 17.14 -1.07 -6.33
C GLY A 287 15.75 -0.67 -6.83
N GLU A 288 15.13 0.29 -6.17
CA GLU A 288 13.91 0.95 -6.65
C GLU A 288 14.23 2.28 -7.34
N PHE A 289 13.64 2.49 -8.52
CA PHE A 289 13.44 3.84 -9.07
C PHE A 289 11.96 4.08 -9.27
N SER A 290 11.40 5.14 -8.66
CA SER A 290 9.96 5.33 -8.68
C SER A 290 9.53 6.78 -8.57
N CYS A 291 8.50 7.15 -9.35
CA CYS A 291 7.78 8.40 -9.21
C CYS A 291 6.53 8.23 -8.35
N ALA A 292 6.18 9.29 -7.62
CA ALA A 292 4.99 9.34 -6.80
C ALA A 292 3.76 9.83 -7.60
N LYS A 293 2.58 9.74 -7.01
CA LYS A 293 1.39 10.41 -7.53
C LYS A 293 1.63 11.94 -7.48
N PRO A 294 1.39 12.70 -8.57
CA PRO A 294 1.58 14.15 -8.57
C PRO A 294 0.86 14.88 -7.43
N THR A 295 -0.26 14.34 -6.99
CA THR A 295 -1.02 14.86 -5.84
C THR A 295 -0.17 14.82 -4.56
N TYR A 296 0.56 13.74 -4.29
CA TYR A 296 1.40 13.62 -3.09
C TYR A 296 2.57 14.60 -3.10
N VAL A 297 3.19 14.78 -4.27
CA VAL A 297 4.27 15.75 -4.48
C VAL A 297 3.77 17.17 -4.26
N LYS A 298 2.67 17.56 -4.93
CA LYS A 298 2.11 18.92 -4.86
C LYS A 298 1.58 19.30 -3.50
N LEU A 299 1.06 18.32 -2.73
CA LEU A 299 0.53 18.55 -1.39
C LEU A 299 1.59 18.42 -0.29
N GLY A 300 2.77 17.92 -0.59
CA GLY A 300 3.83 17.74 0.38
C GLY A 300 3.44 16.78 1.51
N THR A 301 2.80 15.65 1.18
CA THR A 301 2.16 14.77 2.16
C THR A 301 3.13 14.04 3.10
N GLY A 302 4.43 13.97 2.77
CA GLY A 302 5.41 13.17 3.49
C GLY A 302 5.16 11.65 3.37
N TRP A 303 4.53 11.23 2.27
CA TRP A 303 4.21 9.84 2.02
C TRP A 303 5.43 9.04 1.53
N ILE A 304 5.58 7.83 2.06
CA ILE A 304 6.47 6.78 1.53
C ILE A 304 5.63 5.57 1.12
N SER A 305 6.00 4.91 0.02
CA SER A 305 5.24 3.77 -0.50
C SER A 305 5.46 2.50 0.33
N ASP A 306 4.38 1.74 0.55
CA ASP A 306 4.43 0.35 1.01
C ASP A 306 5.32 -0.54 0.13
N ARG A 307 5.39 -0.27 -1.17
CA ARG A 307 6.34 -0.91 -2.08
C ARG A 307 7.78 -0.56 -1.75
N THR A 308 8.08 0.72 -1.52
CA THR A 308 9.44 1.20 -1.19
C THR A 308 9.96 0.51 0.07
N VAL A 309 9.13 0.35 1.10
CA VAL A 309 9.57 -0.32 2.32
C VAL A 309 9.89 -1.81 2.11
N CYS A 310 9.27 -2.45 1.12
CA CYS A 310 9.63 -3.80 0.70
C CYS A 310 11.02 -3.87 0.03
N TYR A 311 11.37 -2.87 -0.79
CA TYR A 311 12.73 -2.75 -1.33
C TYR A 311 13.75 -2.53 -0.21
N LEU A 312 13.52 -1.55 0.66
CA LEU A 312 14.40 -1.27 1.80
C LEU A 312 14.59 -2.50 2.68
N ALA A 313 13.52 -3.22 3.01
CA ALA A 313 13.56 -4.45 3.80
C ALA A 313 14.39 -5.55 3.12
N SER A 314 14.36 -5.63 1.80
CA SER A 314 15.18 -6.56 1.01
C SER A 314 16.64 -6.12 0.88
N GLY A 315 17.05 -5.01 1.54
CA GLY A 315 18.39 -4.43 1.39
C GLY A 315 18.61 -3.82 0.00
N LYS A 316 17.55 -3.30 -0.62
CA LYS A 316 17.61 -2.66 -1.94
C LYS A 316 17.50 -1.15 -1.76
N PRO A 317 18.51 -0.37 -2.16
CA PRO A 317 18.43 1.09 -2.14
C PRO A 317 17.25 1.59 -2.96
N ALA A 318 16.63 2.67 -2.49
CA ALA A 318 15.48 3.25 -3.15
C ALA A 318 15.76 4.71 -3.56
N VAL A 319 15.57 5.00 -4.86
CA VAL A 319 15.61 6.34 -5.44
C VAL A 319 14.18 6.69 -5.83
N VAL A 320 13.52 7.53 -5.03
CA VAL A 320 12.09 7.79 -5.16
C VAL A 320 11.79 9.29 -5.20
N GLN A 321 10.69 9.67 -5.83
CA GLN A 321 10.30 11.07 -5.91
C GLN A 321 9.90 11.61 -4.52
N HIS A 322 10.39 12.81 -4.19
CA HIS A 322 10.13 13.50 -2.94
C HIS A 322 8.66 13.92 -2.82
N THR A 323 8.02 13.57 -1.71
CA THR A 323 6.60 13.85 -1.44
C THR A 323 6.37 14.79 -0.26
N GLY A 324 7.40 15.43 0.22
CA GLY A 324 7.39 16.31 1.39
C GLY A 324 8.52 15.97 2.37
N PRO A 325 8.83 16.88 3.29
CA PRO A 325 9.85 16.65 4.31
C PRO A 325 9.45 15.48 5.23
N SER A 326 10.44 14.77 5.73
CA SER A 326 10.25 13.76 6.78
C SER A 326 11.05 14.15 8.01
N ARG A 327 10.47 13.89 9.19
CA ARG A 327 11.15 14.06 10.49
C ARG A 327 11.92 12.81 10.92
N TYR A 328 11.70 11.70 10.22
CA TYR A 328 12.18 10.37 10.63
C TYR A 328 13.13 9.76 9.63
N LEU A 329 13.00 10.11 8.34
CA LEU A 329 13.76 9.46 7.28
C LEU A 329 14.89 10.36 6.83
N PRO A 330 16.14 9.85 6.81
CA PRO A 330 17.27 10.56 6.21
C PRO A 330 17.08 10.61 4.69
N ASP A 331 17.79 11.54 4.07
CA ASP A 331 18.08 11.52 2.64
C ASP A 331 19.51 11.02 2.43
N ASP A 332 19.81 10.45 1.26
CA ASP A 332 21.14 10.05 0.80
C ASP A 332 21.78 8.85 1.53
N GLU A 333 20.99 8.09 2.30
CA GLU A 333 21.47 6.92 3.05
C GLU A 333 20.57 5.68 2.86
N GLY A 334 20.68 5.01 1.72
CA GLY A 334 19.85 3.84 1.36
C GLY A 334 18.48 4.22 0.82
N LEU A 335 17.98 5.41 1.15
CA LEU A 335 16.80 6.06 0.60
C LEU A 335 17.20 7.43 0.08
N PHE A 336 16.93 7.70 -1.19
CA PHE A 336 17.21 8.95 -1.89
C PHE A 336 15.90 9.51 -2.41
N ARG A 337 15.60 10.78 -2.09
CA ARG A 337 14.36 11.44 -2.48
C ARG A 337 14.64 12.61 -3.41
N PHE A 338 14.37 12.45 -4.70
CA PHE A 338 14.66 13.42 -5.74
C PHE A 338 13.45 14.31 -6.06
N GLN A 339 13.71 15.55 -6.49
CA GLN A 339 12.71 16.51 -6.98
C GLN A 339 12.95 16.86 -8.46
N THR A 340 14.17 16.76 -8.93
CA THR A 340 14.58 17.14 -10.29
C THR A 340 15.26 15.97 -11.01
N MET A 341 15.34 16.08 -12.34
CA MET A 341 16.07 15.11 -13.18
C MET A 341 17.54 14.96 -12.73
N ASP A 342 18.22 16.08 -12.49
CA ASP A 342 19.62 16.07 -12.08
C ASP A 342 19.82 15.42 -10.71
N GLU A 343 18.88 15.60 -9.79
CA GLU A 343 18.90 14.91 -8.50
C GLU A 343 18.71 13.41 -8.65
N ALA A 344 17.80 12.98 -9.53
CA ALA A 344 17.60 11.56 -9.81
C ALA A 344 18.86 10.90 -10.40
N VAL A 345 19.53 11.58 -11.35
CA VAL A 345 20.79 11.12 -11.94
C VAL A 345 21.87 11.02 -10.87
N ARG A 346 22.05 12.07 -10.04
CA ARG A 346 23.04 12.06 -8.97
C ARG A 346 22.78 10.97 -7.94
N ALA A 347 21.52 10.79 -7.53
CA ALA A 347 21.13 9.77 -6.57
C ALA A 347 21.48 8.35 -7.06
N LEU A 348 21.15 8.02 -8.32
CA LEU A 348 21.53 6.74 -8.92
C LEU A 348 23.05 6.55 -8.96
N ALA A 349 23.80 7.58 -9.33
CA ALA A 349 25.25 7.54 -9.35
C ALA A 349 25.87 7.38 -7.94
N GLN A 350 25.33 8.05 -6.93
CA GLN A 350 25.76 7.93 -5.54
C GLN A 350 25.51 6.52 -5.00
N VAL A 351 24.34 5.94 -5.27
CA VAL A 351 24.05 4.55 -4.87
C VAL A 351 25.06 3.59 -5.49
N GLU A 352 25.35 3.72 -6.79
CA GLU A 352 26.30 2.82 -7.47
C GLU A 352 27.76 3.02 -7.02
N ALA A 353 28.13 4.21 -6.57
CA ALA A 353 29.49 4.49 -6.08
C ALA A 353 29.83 3.70 -4.79
N ASP A 354 28.83 3.36 -3.96
CA ASP A 354 29.02 2.55 -2.74
C ASP A 354 27.78 1.68 -2.49
N TYR A 355 27.45 0.83 -3.46
CA TYR A 355 26.22 0.04 -3.49
C TYR A 355 26.03 -0.81 -2.23
N ASP A 356 27.06 -1.53 -1.80
CA ASP A 356 26.98 -2.40 -0.63
C ASP A 356 26.70 -1.64 0.67
N ARG A 357 27.25 -0.44 0.80
CA ARG A 357 26.92 0.44 1.92
C ARG A 357 25.46 0.83 1.88
N HIS A 358 24.96 1.28 0.71
CA HIS A 358 23.56 1.69 0.57
C HIS A 358 22.58 0.53 0.73
N CYS A 359 22.94 -0.70 0.40
CA CYS A 359 22.16 -1.89 0.70
C CYS A 359 22.02 -2.12 2.21
N ARG A 360 23.11 -1.98 2.96
CA ARG A 360 23.06 -2.10 4.43
C ARG A 360 22.23 -1.00 5.07
N LEU A 361 22.40 0.24 4.61
CA LEU A 361 21.63 1.38 5.11
C LEU A 361 20.13 1.26 4.78
N ALA A 362 19.77 0.81 3.57
CA ALA A 362 18.39 0.53 3.20
C ALA A 362 17.75 -0.49 4.17
N ARG A 363 18.45 -1.58 4.48
CA ARG A 363 17.98 -2.56 5.44
C ARG A 363 17.84 -1.99 6.84
N SER A 364 18.81 -1.22 7.31
CA SER A 364 18.77 -0.57 8.63
C SER A 364 17.59 0.37 8.76
N LEU A 365 17.28 1.16 7.72
CA LEU A 365 16.08 2.01 7.68
C LEU A 365 14.80 1.20 7.83
N ALA A 366 14.69 0.05 7.13
CA ALA A 366 13.53 -0.81 7.26
C ALA A 366 13.38 -1.38 8.68
N GLU A 367 14.48 -1.79 9.31
CA GLU A 367 14.50 -2.31 10.68
C GLU A 367 14.17 -1.23 11.71
N GLU A 368 14.65 0.00 11.52
CA GLU A 368 14.45 1.09 12.45
C GLU A 368 13.06 1.72 12.36
N HIS A 369 12.57 1.97 11.15
CA HIS A 369 11.36 2.78 10.96
C HIS A 369 10.14 1.99 10.52
N PHE A 370 10.31 0.86 9.79
CA PHE A 370 9.23 0.16 9.11
C PHE A 370 8.98 -1.27 9.61
N ASP A 371 9.74 -1.77 10.62
CA ASP A 371 9.48 -3.10 11.19
C ASP A 371 8.02 -3.22 11.62
N GLY A 372 7.29 -4.09 10.93
CA GLY A 372 5.85 -4.26 11.11
C GLY A 372 5.47 -4.60 12.56
N ARG A 373 6.29 -5.37 13.28
CA ARG A 373 6.04 -5.68 14.70
C ARG A 373 6.00 -4.43 15.56
N ARG A 374 6.91 -3.50 15.31
CA ARG A 374 7.01 -2.24 16.06
C ARG A 374 5.90 -1.27 15.64
N VAL A 375 5.64 -1.18 14.33
CA VAL A 375 4.60 -0.30 13.77
C VAL A 375 3.22 -0.69 14.32
N VAL A 376 2.82 -1.96 14.14
CA VAL A 376 1.48 -2.39 14.57
C VAL A 376 1.32 -2.38 16.09
N ARG A 377 2.39 -2.60 16.87
CA ARG A 377 2.35 -2.46 18.33
C ARG A 377 1.94 -1.06 18.74
N ARG A 378 2.54 -0.01 18.13
CA ARG A 378 2.17 1.39 18.40
C ARG A 378 0.71 1.68 18.02
N VAL A 379 0.26 1.14 16.88
CA VAL A 379 -1.13 1.26 16.45
C VAL A 379 -2.08 0.63 17.47
N LEU A 380 -1.78 -0.58 17.93
CA LEU A 380 -2.57 -1.28 18.96
C LEU A 380 -2.58 -0.50 20.30
N GLU A 381 -1.42 -0.03 20.74
CA GLU A 381 -1.30 0.75 21.99
C GLU A 381 -2.18 2.00 21.96
N HIS A 382 -2.16 2.76 20.84
CA HIS A 382 -3.00 3.94 20.68
C HIS A 382 -4.49 3.59 20.59
N ALA A 383 -4.85 2.63 19.73
CA ALA A 383 -6.24 2.28 19.54
C ALA A 383 -6.89 1.69 20.80
N LEU A 384 -6.16 0.84 21.53
CA LEU A 384 -6.67 0.24 22.76
C LEU A 384 -6.71 1.21 23.95
N ALA A 385 -5.88 2.25 23.95
CA ALA A 385 -5.93 3.30 24.97
C ALA A 385 -7.22 4.14 24.87
N GLU A 386 -7.75 4.37 23.68
CA GLU A 386 -9.04 5.08 23.49
C GLU A 386 -10.23 4.25 24.03
N ARG A 387 -10.07 2.92 24.18
CA ARG A 387 -11.06 2.04 24.80
C ARG A 387 -11.19 2.24 26.31
N ALA A 388 -10.18 2.82 26.99
CA ALA A 388 -10.25 3.12 28.41
C ALA A 388 -11.31 4.24 28.61
N PRO A 389 -12.46 3.97 29.24
CA PRO A 389 -13.50 5.00 29.35
C PRO A 389 -12.96 6.18 30.13
N SER A 390 -13.25 7.37 29.66
CA SER A 390 -13.41 8.57 30.50
C SER A 390 -14.56 8.35 31.53
N ARG A 391 -14.45 7.29 32.31
CA ARG A 391 -15.28 7.04 33.50
C ARG A 391 -14.63 7.67 34.71
N LEU A 392 -14.48 8.99 34.66
CA LEU A 392 -14.27 9.82 35.84
C LEU A 392 -14.60 11.27 35.47
N ALA A 393 -15.88 11.51 35.22
CA ALA A 393 -16.47 12.83 35.32
C ALA A 393 -17.90 12.65 35.82
N ILE A 394 -18.04 12.45 37.11
CA ILE A 394 -19.23 12.84 37.91
C ILE A 394 -18.79 13.91 38.85
#